data_b784b94977044109e82cb570af8c2a1d
#
_entry.id   b784b94977044109e82cb570af8c2a1d
#
_cell.length_a   1.000
_cell.length_b   1.000
_cell.length_c   1.000
_cell.angle_alpha   90.00
_cell.angle_beta   90.00
_cell.angle_gamma   90.00
#
_symmetry.space_group_name_H-M   'P 1'
#
loop_
_entity.id
_entity.type
_entity.pdbx_description
1 polymer ?
#
loop_
_entity_poly.entity_id
_entity_poly.type
_entity_poly.pdbx_seq_one_letter_code
_entity_poly.pdbx_strand_id
1 'polypeptide(L)'
;MKKIIKIISISLLLLSLNFLNLVYANEKIKIGLLVPMTGENKDLGSSIVKAVSLAVKDINNDLIEIYPKDTATRANQTLKSAFELKQMGIKIVIGPIFHESLTYLDEMKDLTFLSLTNKTLDLPENVISAGINSTSQFNTIKKFLDNNNLQKTLFLTPIQNFEFEVKDGIKNSKIKAFKNFEYNTEPTKLTKQIEEITKYKIRKQNLADEIIRIQESNEPNKERKIKSLEKRYTIGNVNFDAIVISDFDESLKSVATSLIYTDVSPKNKYFITLNQWFDESLIE
;
A
#
# COMPACT_ATOMS: atom_id res chain seq x y z
N MET A 1 -33.66 -68.31 30.31
CA MET A 1 -34.25 -67.16 29.62
C MET A 1 -33.78 -65.81 30.16
N LYS A 2 -33.93 -65.44 31.47
CA LYS A 2 -33.55 -64.12 32.02
C LYS A 2 -32.07 -63.75 31.84
N LYS A 3 -31.11 -64.69 31.86
CA LYS A 3 -29.65 -64.44 31.63
C LYS A 3 -29.35 -64.14 30.17
N ILE A 4 -30.03 -64.80 29.23
CA ILE A 4 -29.83 -64.60 27.78
C ILE A 4 -30.33 -63.22 27.37
N ILE A 5 -31.51 -62.82 27.89
CA ILE A 5 -32.08 -61.50 27.64
C ILE A 5 -31.16 -60.36 28.17
N LYS A 6 -30.51 -60.53 29.33
CA LYS A 6 -29.57 -59.58 29.87
C LYS A 6 -28.33 -59.45 28.97
N ILE A 7 -27.79 -60.56 28.46
CA ILE A 7 -26.62 -60.56 27.58
C ILE A 7 -26.95 -59.86 26.25
N ILE A 8 -28.11 -60.12 25.67
CA ILE A 8 -28.60 -59.46 24.44
C ILE A 8 -28.79 -57.99 24.67
N SER A 9 -29.39 -57.56 25.81
CA SER A 9 -29.56 -56.16 26.16
C SER A 9 -28.22 -55.40 26.34
N ILE A 10 -27.23 -56.04 27.01
CA ILE A 10 -25.91 -55.43 27.17
C ILE A 10 -25.15 -55.35 25.83
N SER A 11 -25.29 -56.38 24.97
CA SER A 11 -24.68 -56.35 23.65
C SER A 11 -25.30 -55.28 22.76
N LEU A 12 -26.63 -55.06 22.83
CA LEU A 12 -27.31 -54.01 22.11
C LEU A 12 -26.93 -52.61 22.60
N LEU A 13 -26.72 -52.46 23.95
CA LEU A 13 -26.27 -51.21 24.56
C LEU A 13 -24.80 -50.89 24.14
N LEU A 14 -23.91 -51.90 24.09
CA LEU A 14 -22.56 -51.75 23.62
C LEU A 14 -22.48 -51.45 22.11
N LEU A 15 -23.39 -51.99 21.33
CA LEU A 15 -23.51 -51.66 19.90
C LEU A 15 -23.98 -50.20 19.70
N SER A 16 -24.94 -49.73 20.51
CA SER A 16 -25.42 -48.34 20.47
C SER A 16 -24.39 -47.31 20.90
N LEU A 17 -23.51 -47.67 21.84
CA LEU A 17 -22.38 -46.85 22.27
C LEU A 17 -21.28 -46.70 21.16
N ASN A 18 -21.09 -47.72 20.30
CA ASN A 18 -20.20 -47.60 19.14
C ASN A 18 -20.76 -46.73 18.01
N PHE A 19 -22.09 -46.60 17.92
CA PHE A 19 -22.73 -45.65 16.99
C PHE A 19 -22.70 -44.21 17.48
N LEU A 20 -22.40 -43.94 18.76
CA LEU A 20 -22.21 -42.60 19.33
C LEU A 20 -20.80 -42.03 19.06
N ASN A 21 -19.85 -42.82 18.56
CA ASN A 21 -18.64 -42.32 17.91
C ASN A 21 -18.93 -41.86 16.48
N LEU A 22 -20.10 -41.31 16.24
CA LEU A 22 -20.46 -40.62 15.04
C LEU A 22 -19.51 -39.44 14.86
N VAL A 23 -18.48 -39.72 14.04
CA VAL A 23 -17.97 -38.77 13.06
C VAL A 23 -18.25 -37.33 13.48
N TYR A 24 -17.38 -36.77 14.29
CA TYR A 24 -17.11 -35.35 14.16
C TYR A 24 -16.55 -35.23 12.74
N ALA A 25 -17.45 -35.09 11.77
CA ALA A 25 -17.08 -34.58 10.46
C ALA A 25 -16.47 -33.23 10.77
N ASN A 26 -15.16 -33.14 10.70
CA ASN A 26 -14.46 -31.87 10.84
C ASN A 26 -15.11 -30.92 9.84
N GLU A 27 -15.91 -29.99 10.36
CA GLU A 27 -16.65 -29.05 9.52
C GLU A 27 -15.64 -28.24 8.72
N LYS A 28 -15.77 -28.27 7.39
CA LYS A 28 -14.86 -27.57 6.51
C LYS A 28 -15.00 -26.07 6.69
N ILE A 29 -13.89 -25.39 6.80
CA ILE A 29 -13.81 -23.94 6.88
C ILE A 29 -13.93 -23.40 5.45
N LYS A 30 -15.15 -22.93 5.12
CA LYS A 30 -15.44 -22.36 3.81
C LYS A 30 -15.11 -20.87 3.79
N ILE A 31 -14.27 -20.46 2.86
CA ILE A 31 -13.86 -19.06 2.67
C ILE A 31 -14.23 -18.65 1.25
N GLY A 32 -14.97 -17.56 1.11
CA GLY A 32 -15.25 -16.94 -0.18
C GLY A 32 -14.04 -16.18 -0.71
N LEU A 33 -13.93 -16.08 -2.03
CA LEU A 33 -12.91 -15.28 -2.68
C LEU A 33 -13.57 -14.46 -3.80
N LEU A 34 -13.66 -13.14 -3.60
CA LEU A 34 -14.24 -12.20 -4.56
C LEU A 34 -13.14 -11.50 -5.35
N VAL A 35 -12.97 -11.91 -6.61
CA VAL A 35 -11.93 -11.37 -7.51
C VAL A 35 -12.49 -11.18 -8.93
N PRO A 36 -11.94 -10.28 -9.74
CA PRO A 36 -12.32 -10.15 -11.14
C PRO A 36 -11.79 -11.35 -11.94
N MET A 37 -12.68 -12.28 -12.30
CA MET A 37 -12.33 -13.44 -13.14
C MET A 37 -12.62 -13.16 -14.63
N THR A 38 -13.38 -12.09 -14.90
CA THR A 38 -13.71 -11.61 -16.24
C THR A 38 -13.44 -10.11 -16.36
N GLY A 39 -13.41 -9.58 -17.59
CA GLY A 39 -13.18 -8.17 -17.88
C GLY A 39 -11.69 -7.80 -17.92
N GLU A 40 -11.41 -6.50 -17.84
CA GLU A 40 -10.07 -5.92 -17.99
C GLU A 40 -9.08 -6.43 -16.93
N ASN A 41 -9.54 -6.59 -15.69
CA ASN A 41 -8.71 -6.98 -14.56
C ASN A 41 -8.64 -8.51 -14.31
N LYS A 42 -9.00 -9.35 -15.30
CA LYS A 42 -9.02 -10.83 -15.18
C LYS A 42 -7.66 -11.43 -14.80
N ASP A 43 -6.57 -10.87 -15.29
CA ASP A 43 -5.23 -11.38 -15.06
C ASP A 43 -4.79 -11.14 -13.59
N LEU A 44 -5.16 -9.99 -13.02
CA LEU A 44 -5.00 -9.71 -11.59
C LEU A 44 -5.82 -10.69 -10.74
N GLY A 45 -7.09 -10.92 -11.10
CA GLY A 45 -7.94 -11.90 -10.42
C GLY A 45 -7.37 -13.31 -10.45
N SER A 46 -6.89 -13.75 -11.62
CA SER A 46 -6.22 -15.06 -11.79
C SER A 46 -4.96 -15.18 -10.92
N SER A 47 -4.18 -14.11 -10.81
CA SER A 47 -2.97 -14.07 -9.98
C SER A 47 -3.32 -14.23 -8.50
N ILE A 48 -4.39 -13.56 -8.04
CA ILE A 48 -4.85 -13.66 -6.65
C ILE A 48 -5.40 -15.06 -6.34
N VAL A 49 -6.18 -15.66 -7.25
CA VAL A 49 -6.64 -17.06 -7.10
C VAL A 49 -5.47 -18.01 -6.92
N LYS A 50 -4.42 -17.87 -7.73
CA LYS A 50 -3.19 -18.67 -7.62
C LYS A 50 -2.48 -18.43 -6.29
N ALA A 51 -2.35 -17.18 -5.85
CA ALA A 51 -1.69 -16.81 -4.59
C ALA A 51 -2.45 -17.40 -3.38
N VAL A 52 -3.78 -17.28 -3.35
CA VAL A 52 -4.61 -17.86 -2.28
C VAL A 52 -4.53 -19.39 -2.30
N SER A 53 -4.57 -20.03 -3.49
CA SER A 53 -4.42 -21.48 -3.60
C SER A 53 -3.06 -21.97 -3.10
N LEU A 54 -1.99 -21.22 -3.37
CA LEU A 54 -0.65 -21.52 -2.87
C LEU A 54 -0.59 -21.37 -1.34
N ALA A 55 -1.14 -20.30 -0.79
CA ALA A 55 -1.18 -20.07 0.66
C ALA A 55 -1.95 -21.18 1.39
N VAL A 56 -3.10 -21.64 0.86
CA VAL A 56 -3.86 -22.77 1.44
C VAL A 56 -3.03 -24.05 1.39
N LYS A 57 -2.31 -24.30 0.30
CA LYS A 57 -1.40 -25.45 0.20
C LYS A 57 -0.27 -25.37 1.24
N ASP A 58 0.32 -24.21 1.44
CA ASP A 58 1.40 -23.99 2.41
C ASP A 58 0.91 -24.16 3.86
N ILE A 59 -0.34 -23.77 4.16
CA ILE A 59 -0.99 -24.00 5.46
C ILE A 59 -1.17 -25.51 5.72
N ASN A 60 -1.25 -26.33 4.66
CA ASN A 60 -1.40 -27.78 4.73
C ASN A 60 -2.54 -28.24 5.65
N ASN A 61 -3.71 -27.59 5.51
CA ASN A 61 -4.93 -27.93 6.26
C ASN A 61 -6.08 -28.27 5.30
N ASP A 62 -6.40 -29.54 5.21
CA ASP A 62 -7.44 -30.07 4.32
C ASP A 62 -8.87 -29.62 4.68
N LEU A 63 -9.04 -28.94 5.82
CA LEU A 63 -10.33 -28.39 6.23
C LEU A 63 -10.66 -27.05 5.57
N ILE A 64 -9.68 -26.35 4.97
CA ILE A 64 -9.89 -25.06 4.33
C ILE A 64 -10.30 -25.26 2.88
N GLU A 65 -11.47 -24.73 2.53
CA GLU A 65 -12.00 -24.71 1.17
C GLU A 65 -12.21 -23.27 0.70
N ILE A 66 -11.68 -22.94 -0.48
CA ILE A 66 -11.82 -21.62 -1.11
C ILE A 66 -12.87 -21.67 -2.21
N TYR A 67 -13.78 -20.71 -2.20
CA TYR A 67 -14.86 -20.57 -3.17
C TYR A 67 -14.70 -19.27 -3.97
N PRO A 68 -13.99 -19.29 -5.10
CA PRO A 68 -13.82 -18.11 -5.94
C PRO A 68 -15.12 -17.75 -6.67
N LYS A 69 -15.42 -16.45 -6.71
CA LYS A 69 -16.54 -15.86 -7.42
C LYS A 69 -16.11 -14.59 -8.15
N ASP A 70 -16.68 -14.41 -9.33
CA ASP A 70 -16.35 -13.29 -10.19
C ASP A 70 -17.01 -11.99 -9.74
N THR A 71 -16.22 -10.93 -9.65
CA THR A 71 -16.69 -9.56 -9.42
C THR A 71 -16.84 -8.76 -10.71
N ALA A 72 -16.17 -9.18 -11.77
CA ALA A 72 -16.01 -8.42 -13.03
C ALA A 72 -15.66 -6.93 -12.79
N THR A 73 -15.06 -6.59 -11.63
CA THR A 73 -14.78 -5.21 -11.18
C THR A 73 -16.04 -4.32 -11.11
N ARG A 74 -17.22 -4.90 -10.90
CA ARG A 74 -18.51 -4.19 -10.88
C ARG A 74 -19.27 -4.44 -9.59
N ALA A 75 -19.79 -3.37 -8.96
CA ALA A 75 -20.50 -3.44 -7.69
C ALA A 75 -21.70 -4.41 -7.73
N ASN A 76 -22.55 -4.34 -8.74
CA ASN A 76 -23.74 -5.22 -8.87
C ASN A 76 -23.34 -6.70 -9.04
N GLN A 77 -22.29 -7.00 -9.79
CA GLN A 77 -21.83 -8.37 -9.96
C GLN A 77 -21.17 -8.87 -8.66
N THR A 78 -20.47 -8.00 -7.95
CA THR A 78 -19.88 -8.32 -6.63
C THR A 78 -20.95 -8.65 -5.62
N LEU A 79 -22.03 -7.85 -5.54
CA LEU A 79 -23.17 -8.12 -4.67
C LEU A 79 -23.82 -9.47 -4.97
N LYS A 80 -24.08 -9.77 -6.26
CA LYS A 80 -24.61 -11.07 -6.70
C LYS A 80 -23.72 -12.22 -6.26
N SER A 81 -22.42 -12.12 -6.48
CA SER A 81 -21.43 -13.12 -6.09
C SER A 81 -21.35 -13.30 -4.56
N ALA A 82 -21.44 -12.21 -3.81
CA ALA A 82 -21.50 -12.23 -2.35
C ALA A 82 -22.76 -12.96 -1.84
N PHE A 83 -23.91 -12.70 -2.48
CA PHE A 83 -25.16 -13.40 -2.15
C PHE A 83 -25.06 -14.91 -2.38
N GLU A 84 -24.45 -15.34 -3.48
CA GLU A 84 -24.21 -16.78 -3.75
C GLU A 84 -23.32 -17.40 -2.66
N LEU A 85 -22.26 -16.72 -2.23
CA LEU A 85 -21.39 -17.18 -1.13
C LEU A 85 -22.17 -17.31 0.18
N LYS A 86 -23.02 -16.32 0.50
CA LYS A 86 -23.92 -16.38 1.67
C LYS A 86 -24.83 -17.61 1.63
N GLN A 87 -25.44 -17.92 0.49
CA GLN A 87 -26.29 -19.11 0.31
C GLN A 87 -25.54 -20.42 0.56
N MET A 88 -24.22 -20.46 0.31
CA MET A 88 -23.34 -21.59 0.59
C MET A 88 -22.93 -21.70 2.07
N GLY A 89 -23.45 -20.81 2.94
CA GLY A 89 -23.14 -20.78 4.36
C GLY A 89 -21.77 -20.17 4.69
N ILE A 90 -21.14 -19.49 3.72
CA ILE A 90 -19.86 -18.80 3.94
C ILE A 90 -20.11 -17.55 4.77
N LYS A 91 -19.20 -17.24 5.70
CA LYS A 91 -19.24 -16.06 6.56
C LYS A 91 -18.06 -15.12 6.36
N ILE A 92 -16.93 -15.65 5.90
CA ILE A 92 -15.68 -14.89 5.69
C ILE A 92 -15.36 -14.90 4.21
N VAL A 93 -15.08 -13.73 3.67
CA VAL A 93 -14.80 -13.53 2.25
C VAL A 93 -13.51 -12.71 2.10
N ILE A 94 -12.56 -13.21 1.33
CA ILE A 94 -11.37 -12.48 0.91
C ILE A 94 -11.73 -11.69 -0.35
N GLY A 95 -11.41 -10.41 -0.38
CA GLY A 95 -11.85 -9.49 -1.42
C GLY A 95 -13.13 -8.71 -1.06
N PRO A 96 -13.63 -7.91 -1.98
CA PRO A 96 -13.10 -7.63 -3.31
C PRO A 96 -11.80 -6.79 -3.26
N ILE A 97 -11.21 -6.56 -4.44
CA ILE A 97 -9.95 -5.82 -4.57
C ILE A 97 -10.23 -4.32 -4.66
N PHE A 98 -11.14 -3.94 -5.52
CA PHE A 98 -11.40 -2.55 -5.86
C PHE A 98 -12.44 -1.92 -4.94
N HIS A 99 -12.21 -0.67 -4.55
CA HIS A 99 -13.12 0.08 -3.68
C HIS A 99 -14.53 0.20 -4.27
N GLU A 100 -14.65 0.44 -5.56
CA GLU A 100 -15.94 0.55 -6.24
C GLU A 100 -16.80 -0.71 -6.11
N SER A 101 -16.17 -1.88 -5.99
CA SER A 101 -16.86 -3.15 -5.78
C SER A 101 -17.46 -3.30 -4.38
N LEU A 102 -17.17 -2.40 -3.45
CA LEU A 102 -17.67 -2.42 -2.06
C LEU A 102 -19.05 -1.77 -1.91
N THR A 103 -19.51 -1.01 -2.91
CA THR A 103 -20.62 -0.03 -2.83
C THR A 103 -21.92 -0.58 -2.20
N TYR A 104 -22.24 -1.88 -2.38
CA TYR A 104 -23.48 -2.47 -1.88
C TYR A 104 -23.22 -3.59 -0.85
N LEU A 105 -22.00 -3.76 -0.36
CA LEU A 105 -21.68 -4.88 0.54
C LEU A 105 -22.15 -4.66 1.98
N ASP A 106 -22.56 -3.45 2.35
CA ASP A 106 -23.26 -3.14 3.60
C ASP A 106 -24.61 -3.84 3.73
N GLU A 107 -25.23 -4.25 2.60
CA GLU A 107 -26.44 -5.07 2.58
C GLU A 107 -26.19 -6.52 3.06
N MET A 108 -24.93 -6.99 3.02
CA MET A 108 -24.52 -8.36 3.34
C MET A 108 -24.00 -8.47 4.79
N LYS A 109 -24.77 -8.02 5.78
CA LYS A 109 -24.34 -7.93 7.20
C LYS A 109 -23.90 -9.24 7.83
N ASP A 110 -24.31 -10.38 7.28
CA ASP A 110 -23.89 -11.71 7.76
C ASP A 110 -22.53 -12.16 7.22
N LEU A 111 -21.94 -11.40 6.31
CA LEU A 111 -20.62 -11.66 5.74
C LEU A 111 -19.62 -10.64 6.28
N THR A 112 -18.42 -11.12 6.57
CA THR A 112 -17.25 -10.26 6.83
C THR A 112 -16.32 -10.31 5.64
N PHE A 113 -16.03 -9.15 5.07
CA PHE A 113 -15.15 -9.03 3.92
C PHE A 113 -13.76 -8.55 4.35
N LEU A 114 -12.73 -9.32 4.01
CA LEU A 114 -11.33 -8.91 4.08
C LEU A 114 -10.95 -8.33 2.72
N SER A 115 -11.31 -7.08 2.47
CA SER A 115 -11.07 -6.42 1.19
C SER A 115 -9.59 -6.14 0.99
N LEU A 116 -9.11 -6.39 -0.23
CA LEU A 116 -7.74 -6.09 -0.63
C LEU A 116 -7.56 -4.62 -1.07
N THR A 117 -8.59 -3.78 -0.90
CA THR A 117 -8.50 -2.34 -1.18
C THR A 117 -7.45 -1.68 -0.30
N ASN A 118 -6.78 -0.70 -0.87
CA ASN A 118 -5.85 0.18 -0.15
C ASN A 118 -6.55 1.34 0.58
N LYS A 119 -7.84 1.57 0.33
CA LYS A 119 -8.64 2.60 1.02
C LYS A 119 -9.03 2.16 2.41
N THR A 120 -9.10 3.11 3.33
CA THR A 120 -9.46 2.90 4.75
C THR A 120 -10.63 3.79 5.18
N LEU A 121 -11.00 4.77 4.35
CA LEU A 121 -12.10 5.69 4.61
C LEU A 121 -13.36 5.23 3.88
N ASP A 122 -14.51 5.54 4.47
CA ASP A 122 -15.85 5.26 3.90
C ASP A 122 -16.09 3.79 3.54
N LEU A 123 -15.54 2.87 4.35
CA LEU A 123 -15.77 1.45 4.19
C LEU A 123 -17.08 1.02 4.88
N PRO A 124 -17.85 0.08 4.30
CA PRO A 124 -18.95 -0.58 4.99
C PRO A 124 -18.49 -1.21 6.32
N GLU A 125 -19.36 -1.24 7.33
CA GLU A 125 -19.03 -1.75 8.69
C GLU A 125 -18.58 -3.22 8.70
N ASN A 126 -19.02 -4.02 7.74
CA ASN A 126 -18.66 -5.42 7.58
C ASN A 126 -17.44 -5.65 6.67
N VAL A 127 -16.73 -4.57 6.30
CA VAL A 127 -15.53 -4.60 5.47
C VAL A 127 -14.30 -4.19 6.28
N ILE A 128 -13.30 -5.05 6.29
CA ILE A 128 -11.98 -4.80 6.86
C ILE A 128 -10.99 -4.62 5.72
N SER A 129 -10.32 -3.48 5.66
CA SER A 129 -9.23 -3.27 4.70
C SER A 129 -8.03 -4.13 5.09
N ALA A 130 -7.70 -5.12 4.25
CA ALA A 130 -6.54 -6.00 4.37
C ALA A 130 -5.46 -5.68 3.34
N GLY A 131 -5.69 -4.67 2.49
CA GLY A 131 -4.73 -4.20 1.51
C GLY A 131 -3.61 -3.36 2.13
N ILE A 132 -2.59 -3.09 1.34
CA ILE A 132 -1.49 -2.20 1.74
C ILE A 132 -2.01 -0.76 1.65
N ASN A 133 -2.44 -0.21 2.76
CA ASN A 133 -2.96 1.15 2.86
C ASN A 133 -1.89 2.18 3.23
N SER A 134 -2.22 3.46 3.16
CA SER A 134 -1.30 4.55 3.46
C SER A 134 -0.72 4.46 4.88
N THR A 135 -1.51 4.09 5.90
CA THR A 135 -1.02 3.95 7.27
C THR A 135 0.07 2.87 7.38
N SER A 136 -0.12 1.71 6.74
CA SER A 136 0.88 0.62 6.77
C SER A 136 2.17 1.01 6.05
N GLN A 137 2.06 1.76 4.96
CA GLN A 137 3.20 2.28 4.21
C GLN A 137 3.97 3.31 5.05
N PHE A 138 3.28 4.28 5.65
CA PHE A 138 3.93 5.27 6.51
C PHE A 138 4.55 4.66 7.76
N ASN A 139 3.99 3.60 8.32
CA ASN A 139 4.63 2.84 9.40
C ASN A 139 5.96 2.21 8.94
N THR A 140 6.02 1.70 7.70
CA THR A 140 7.24 1.14 7.12
C THR A 140 8.27 2.24 6.84
N ILE A 141 7.84 3.36 6.26
CA ILE A 141 8.67 4.53 6.02
C ILE A 141 9.25 5.05 7.36
N LYS A 142 8.43 5.15 8.39
CA LYS A 142 8.88 5.57 9.72
C LYS A 142 10.01 4.69 10.24
N LYS A 143 9.86 3.36 10.18
CA LYS A 143 10.93 2.42 10.57
C LYS A 143 12.22 2.65 9.77
N PHE A 144 12.10 2.90 8.47
CA PHE A 144 13.25 3.19 7.62
C PHE A 144 13.95 4.49 8.03
N LEU A 145 13.18 5.56 8.26
CA LEU A 145 13.73 6.86 8.69
C LEU A 145 14.43 6.76 10.04
N ASP A 146 13.80 6.07 11.01
CA ASP A 146 14.36 5.85 12.34
C ASP A 146 15.67 5.04 12.26
N ASN A 147 15.70 3.96 11.49
CA ASN A 147 16.89 3.11 11.32
C ASN A 147 18.07 3.83 10.65
N ASN A 148 17.79 4.84 9.82
CA ASN A 148 18.81 5.60 9.11
C ASN A 148 19.08 6.99 9.76
N ASN A 149 18.50 7.29 10.91
CA ASN A 149 18.61 8.57 11.62
C ASN A 149 18.23 9.79 10.78
N LEU A 150 17.23 9.67 9.92
CA LEU A 150 16.77 10.71 9.00
C LEU A 150 15.72 11.59 9.69
N GLN A 151 16.17 12.59 10.45
CA GLN A 151 15.29 13.42 11.27
C GLN A 151 14.59 14.54 10.50
N LYS A 152 15.18 15.01 9.40
CA LYS A 152 14.65 16.11 8.60
C LYS A 152 14.02 15.57 7.31
N THR A 153 12.85 14.99 7.45
CA THR A 153 12.11 14.43 6.31
C THR A 153 11.05 15.41 5.82
N LEU A 154 11.12 15.75 4.53
CA LEU A 154 10.14 16.52 3.80
C LEU A 154 9.07 15.60 3.23
N PHE A 155 7.79 15.86 3.51
CA PHE A 155 6.67 15.19 2.88
C PHE A 155 6.09 16.08 1.78
N LEU A 156 6.04 15.55 0.56
CA LEU A 156 5.41 16.19 -0.60
C LEU A 156 4.11 15.47 -0.91
N THR A 157 2.99 16.19 -0.79
CA THR A 157 1.65 15.64 -1.03
C THR A 157 0.98 16.48 -2.13
N PRO A 158 0.49 15.87 -3.22
CA PRO A 158 -0.23 16.59 -4.24
C PRO A 158 -1.62 16.99 -3.75
N ILE A 159 -2.12 18.14 -4.20
CA ILE A 159 -3.50 18.56 -3.98
C ILE A 159 -4.39 17.81 -4.98
N GLN A 160 -4.84 16.62 -4.59
CA GLN A 160 -5.65 15.70 -5.42
C GLN A 160 -6.62 14.88 -4.56
N ASN A 161 -7.46 14.07 -5.19
CA ASN A 161 -8.53 13.29 -4.54
C ASN A 161 -8.04 12.33 -3.45
N PHE A 162 -6.80 11.83 -3.50
CA PHE A 162 -6.23 10.92 -2.49
C PHE A 162 -5.44 11.63 -1.37
N GLU A 163 -5.44 12.97 -1.35
CA GLU A 163 -4.78 13.78 -0.33
C GLU A 163 -5.22 13.40 1.09
N PHE A 164 -6.51 13.11 1.25
CA PHE A 164 -7.08 12.75 2.56
C PHE A 164 -6.53 11.44 3.07
N GLU A 165 -6.40 10.40 2.23
CA GLU A 165 -5.83 9.10 2.60
C GLU A 165 -4.35 9.23 3.00
N VAL A 166 -3.61 10.09 2.31
CA VAL A 166 -2.21 10.38 2.64
C VAL A 166 -2.11 11.08 4.00
N LYS A 167 -2.90 12.13 4.22
CA LYS A 167 -2.94 12.87 5.51
C LYS A 167 -3.36 11.97 6.66
N ASP A 168 -4.37 11.14 6.47
CA ASP A 168 -4.83 10.16 7.45
C ASP A 168 -3.73 9.13 7.76
N GLY A 169 -3.07 8.61 6.75
CA GLY A 169 -1.94 7.69 6.89
C GLY A 169 -0.77 8.30 7.68
N ILE A 170 -0.40 9.54 7.40
CA ILE A 170 0.62 10.29 8.16
C ILE A 170 0.21 10.43 9.63
N LYS A 171 -1.04 10.82 9.88
CA LYS A 171 -1.59 11.01 11.23
C LYS A 171 -1.61 9.69 12.01
N ASN A 172 -2.15 8.63 11.44
CA ASN A 172 -2.34 7.33 12.11
C ASN A 172 -1.02 6.60 12.35
N SER A 173 -0.03 6.73 11.47
CA SER A 173 1.31 6.18 11.66
C SER A 173 2.12 6.93 12.73
N LYS A 174 1.67 8.12 13.14
CA LYS A 174 2.41 9.01 14.05
C LYS A 174 3.84 9.29 13.58
N ILE A 175 4.05 9.29 12.26
CA ILE A 175 5.34 9.66 11.67
C ILE A 175 5.54 11.17 11.84
N LYS A 176 6.74 11.56 12.25
CA LYS A 176 7.06 12.99 12.43
C LYS A 176 7.68 13.52 11.14
N ALA A 177 6.96 14.39 10.47
CA ALA A 177 7.51 15.17 9.36
C ALA A 177 8.29 16.38 9.89
N PHE A 178 9.45 16.65 9.30
CA PHE A 178 10.12 17.94 9.49
C PHE A 178 9.30 19.07 8.86
N LYS A 179 8.75 18.80 7.66
CA LYS A 179 7.85 19.71 6.96
C LYS A 179 6.90 18.92 6.06
N ASN A 180 5.61 19.23 6.12
CA ASN A 180 4.61 18.83 5.15
C ASN A 180 4.44 19.94 4.12
N PHE A 181 4.44 19.60 2.85
CA PHE A 181 4.28 20.55 1.76
C PHE A 181 3.29 20.01 0.75
N GLU A 182 2.20 20.73 0.57
CA GLU A 182 1.18 20.44 -0.43
C GLU A 182 1.50 21.22 -1.70
N TYR A 183 1.50 20.53 -2.84
CA TYR A 183 1.87 21.15 -4.10
C TYR A 183 0.80 20.98 -5.18
N ASN A 184 0.79 21.93 -6.09
CA ASN A 184 -0.04 21.90 -7.27
C ASN A 184 0.63 21.01 -8.34
N THR A 185 -0.13 20.12 -8.96
CA THR A 185 0.38 19.17 -9.97
C THR A 185 0.57 19.77 -11.35
N GLU A 186 0.13 21.03 -11.58
CA GLU A 186 0.40 21.74 -12.82
C GLU A 186 1.92 22.03 -12.92
N PRO A 187 2.62 21.57 -13.98
CA PRO A 187 4.09 21.52 -14.03
C PRO A 187 4.80 22.84 -13.75
N THR A 188 4.26 23.96 -14.27
CA THR A 188 4.88 25.27 -14.09
C THR A 188 4.78 25.75 -12.64
N LYS A 189 3.64 25.51 -11.99
CA LYS A 189 3.43 25.84 -10.58
C LYS A 189 4.25 24.93 -9.67
N LEU A 190 4.26 23.62 -9.96
CA LEU A 190 5.06 22.64 -9.27
C LEU A 190 6.53 23.05 -9.26
N THR A 191 7.12 23.32 -10.43
CA THR A 191 8.54 23.69 -10.52
C THR A 191 8.85 24.91 -9.66
N LYS A 192 8.03 25.97 -9.70
CA LYS A 192 8.21 27.15 -8.86
C LYS A 192 8.15 26.81 -7.35
N GLN A 193 7.20 25.98 -6.93
CA GLN A 193 7.05 25.54 -5.55
C GLN A 193 8.27 24.70 -5.10
N ILE A 194 8.81 23.84 -5.96
CA ILE A 194 10.03 23.07 -5.68
C ILE A 194 11.26 24.00 -5.61
N GLU A 195 11.37 25.00 -6.48
CA GLU A 195 12.43 26.02 -6.38
C GLU A 195 12.42 26.73 -5.02
N GLU A 196 11.23 27.08 -4.53
CA GLU A 196 11.08 27.77 -3.22
C GLU A 196 11.49 26.86 -2.06
N ILE A 197 10.99 25.62 -2.02
CA ILE A 197 11.25 24.69 -0.93
C ILE A 197 12.70 24.24 -0.86
N THR A 198 13.36 24.14 -2.02
CA THR A 198 14.80 23.82 -2.14
C THR A 198 15.70 25.04 -2.03
N LYS A 199 15.13 26.26 -1.95
CA LYS A 199 15.87 27.52 -1.98
C LYS A 199 16.80 27.63 -3.21
N TYR A 200 16.36 27.13 -4.37
CA TYR A 200 17.17 26.98 -5.56
C TYR A 200 17.82 28.29 -5.99
N LYS A 201 17.03 29.37 -6.08
CA LYS A 201 17.53 30.71 -6.49
C LYS A 201 18.64 31.22 -5.59
N ILE A 202 18.48 31.06 -4.26
CA ILE A 202 19.49 31.47 -3.28
C ILE A 202 20.75 30.63 -3.45
N ARG A 203 20.62 29.33 -3.58
CA ARG A 203 21.74 28.39 -3.76
C ARG A 203 22.50 28.64 -5.07
N LYS A 204 21.79 29.04 -6.13
CA LYS A 204 22.35 29.43 -7.39
C LYS A 204 23.11 30.76 -7.28
N GLN A 205 22.55 31.75 -6.58
CA GLN A 205 23.21 33.01 -6.31
C GLN A 205 24.47 32.82 -5.46
N ASN A 206 24.42 32.00 -4.43
CA ASN A 206 25.57 31.69 -3.59
C ASN A 206 26.72 31.08 -4.42
N LEU A 207 26.44 30.29 -5.47
CA LEU A 207 27.45 29.76 -6.39
C LEU A 207 28.11 30.90 -7.19
N ALA A 208 27.31 31.83 -7.71
CA ALA A 208 27.85 32.97 -8.46
C ALA A 208 28.70 33.85 -7.55
N ASP A 209 28.25 34.17 -6.37
CA ASP A 209 28.98 34.98 -5.39
C ASP A 209 30.30 34.33 -4.95
N GLU A 210 30.31 33.00 -4.76
CA GLU A 210 31.52 32.27 -4.40
C GLU A 210 32.54 32.24 -5.54
N ILE A 211 32.09 32.13 -6.78
CA ILE A 211 33.00 32.25 -7.96
C ILE A 211 33.64 33.63 -7.99
N ILE A 212 32.86 34.70 -7.82
CA ILE A 212 33.34 36.09 -7.79
C ILE A 212 34.33 36.25 -6.62
N ARG A 213 34.00 35.79 -5.44
CA ARG A 213 34.86 35.86 -4.24
C ARG A 213 36.24 35.22 -4.50
N ILE A 214 36.26 34.04 -5.15
CA ILE A 214 37.50 33.34 -5.47
C ILE A 214 38.29 34.08 -6.57
N GLN A 215 37.59 34.63 -7.59
CA GLN A 215 38.21 35.43 -8.64
C GLN A 215 38.98 36.64 -8.10
N GLU A 216 38.40 37.30 -7.10
CA GLU A 216 38.98 38.49 -6.44
C GLU A 216 40.03 38.13 -5.37
N SER A 217 40.11 36.89 -4.94
CA SER A 217 41.02 36.43 -3.91
C SER A 217 42.44 36.15 -4.46
N ASN A 218 43.39 36.15 -3.54
CA ASN A 218 44.77 35.68 -3.81
C ASN A 218 44.95 34.19 -3.44
N GLU A 219 43.88 33.40 -3.42
CA GLU A 219 43.95 32.00 -3.03
C GLU A 219 44.84 31.17 -3.99
N PRO A 220 45.70 30.27 -3.49
CA PRO A 220 46.42 29.34 -4.32
C PRO A 220 45.46 28.41 -5.07
N ASN A 221 45.74 28.11 -6.33
CA ASN A 221 44.93 27.25 -7.20
C ASN A 221 43.50 27.78 -7.51
N LYS A 222 43.30 29.10 -7.49
CA LYS A 222 42.01 29.73 -7.75
C LYS A 222 41.37 29.27 -9.06
N GLU A 223 42.12 29.17 -10.15
CA GLU A 223 41.61 28.72 -11.46
C GLU A 223 41.03 27.29 -11.39
N ARG A 224 41.72 26.40 -10.69
CA ARG A 224 41.23 25.01 -10.50
C ARG A 224 39.95 24.97 -9.66
N LYS A 225 39.85 25.84 -8.63
CA LYS A 225 38.64 25.95 -7.79
C LYS A 225 37.48 26.50 -8.60
N ILE A 226 37.69 27.57 -9.37
CA ILE A 226 36.66 28.15 -10.25
C ILE A 226 36.17 27.10 -11.24
N LYS A 227 37.08 26.44 -11.98
CA LYS A 227 36.71 25.38 -12.93
C LYS A 227 35.95 24.23 -12.29
N SER A 228 36.15 23.97 -11.00
CA SER A 228 35.38 22.97 -10.24
C SER A 228 33.97 23.46 -9.88
N LEU A 229 33.85 24.75 -9.55
CA LEU A 229 32.57 25.39 -9.21
C LEU A 229 31.66 25.56 -10.45
N GLU A 230 32.24 25.93 -11.58
CA GLU A 230 31.53 26.06 -12.86
C GLU A 230 30.87 24.78 -13.35
N LYS A 231 31.30 23.61 -12.84
CA LYS A 231 30.64 22.32 -13.11
C LYS A 231 29.41 22.06 -12.24
N ARG A 232 29.12 22.92 -11.26
CA ARG A 232 27.98 22.79 -10.35
C ARG A 232 26.82 23.64 -10.81
N TYR A 233 25.63 23.26 -10.43
CA TYR A 233 24.42 24.07 -10.66
C TYR A 233 24.11 24.98 -9.49
N THR A 234 24.44 24.56 -8.27
CA THR A 234 24.22 25.30 -7.05
C THR A 234 25.32 25.05 -6.03
N ILE A 235 25.40 25.90 -4.98
CA ILE A 235 26.22 25.68 -3.80
C ILE A 235 25.36 25.81 -2.52
N GLY A 236 25.71 25.01 -1.53
CA GLY A 236 24.94 24.90 -0.28
C GLY A 236 23.97 23.74 -0.26
N ASN A 237 23.53 23.38 0.94
CA ASN A 237 22.67 22.22 1.15
C ASN A 237 21.21 22.64 1.34
N VAL A 238 20.28 21.79 0.93
CA VAL A 238 18.88 21.88 1.37
C VAL A 238 18.78 21.45 2.83
N ASN A 239 17.76 21.96 3.53
CA ASN A 239 17.59 21.69 4.96
C ASN A 239 16.69 20.48 5.22
N PHE A 240 16.90 19.39 4.47
CA PHE A 240 16.26 18.09 4.70
C PHE A 240 17.18 16.96 4.24
N ASP A 241 16.97 15.78 4.81
CA ASP A 241 17.78 14.59 4.58
C ASP A 241 17.09 13.59 3.66
N ALA A 242 15.77 13.53 3.76
CA ALA A 242 14.92 12.65 2.98
C ALA A 242 13.66 13.38 2.48
N ILE A 243 13.11 12.86 1.40
CA ILE A 243 11.86 13.33 0.79
C ILE A 243 10.94 12.13 0.64
N VAL A 244 9.72 12.22 1.17
CA VAL A 244 8.64 11.28 0.90
C VAL A 244 7.72 11.94 -0.12
N ILE A 245 7.59 11.34 -1.30
CA ILE A 245 6.76 11.84 -2.39
C ILE A 245 5.51 10.97 -2.44
N SER A 246 4.38 11.56 -2.07
CA SER A 246 3.07 10.88 -2.04
C SER A 246 2.33 11.10 -3.35
N ASP A 247 2.93 10.68 -4.45
CA ASP A 247 2.38 10.83 -5.81
C ASP A 247 2.71 9.61 -6.67
N PHE A 248 2.17 9.54 -7.90
CA PHE A 248 2.34 8.40 -8.81
C PHE A 248 2.32 8.85 -10.28
N ASP A 249 2.64 7.93 -11.18
CA ASP A 249 2.64 8.10 -12.63
C ASP A 249 3.41 9.36 -13.10
N GLU A 250 2.90 10.07 -14.08
CA GLU A 250 3.50 11.26 -14.67
C GLU A 250 3.65 12.42 -13.66
N SER A 251 2.78 12.50 -12.65
CA SER A 251 2.89 13.50 -11.60
C SER A 251 4.12 13.25 -10.71
N LEU A 252 4.35 12.00 -10.32
CA LEU A 252 5.56 11.60 -9.59
C LEU A 252 6.83 11.92 -10.39
N LYS A 253 6.86 11.61 -11.70
CA LYS A 253 7.98 11.95 -12.60
C LYS A 253 8.22 13.45 -12.64
N SER A 254 7.17 14.24 -12.72
CA SER A 254 7.24 15.71 -12.72
C SER A 254 7.85 16.26 -11.43
N VAL A 255 7.48 15.70 -10.27
CA VAL A 255 8.09 16.06 -8.97
C VAL A 255 9.56 15.69 -8.94
N ALA A 256 9.91 14.45 -9.31
CA ALA A 256 11.29 13.97 -9.32
C ALA A 256 12.16 14.80 -10.25
N THR A 257 11.69 15.11 -11.45
CA THR A 257 12.38 15.96 -12.44
C THR A 257 12.59 17.38 -11.90
N SER A 258 11.57 17.97 -11.27
CA SER A 258 11.68 19.31 -10.66
C SER A 258 12.68 19.35 -9.50
N LEU A 259 12.76 18.28 -8.70
CA LEU A 259 13.79 18.14 -7.67
C LEU A 259 15.20 18.06 -8.26
N ILE A 260 15.39 17.24 -9.29
CA ILE A 260 16.66 17.10 -9.99
C ILE A 260 17.09 18.43 -10.63
N TYR A 261 16.14 19.13 -11.27
CA TYR A 261 16.37 20.46 -11.83
C TYR A 261 16.89 21.46 -10.77
N THR A 262 16.40 21.35 -9.54
CA THR A 262 16.85 22.19 -8.43
C THR A 262 18.09 21.66 -7.71
N ASP A 263 18.83 20.76 -8.33
CA ASP A 263 20.06 20.13 -7.80
C ASP A 263 19.82 19.36 -6.49
N VAL A 264 18.66 18.69 -6.41
CA VAL A 264 18.32 17.74 -5.34
C VAL A 264 18.07 16.39 -6.00
N SER A 265 18.89 15.40 -5.70
CA SER A 265 18.84 14.11 -6.38
C SER A 265 19.04 12.93 -5.43
N PRO A 266 18.71 11.70 -5.84
CA PRO A 266 18.97 10.50 -5.05
C PRO A 266 20.45 10.25 -4.71
N LYS A 267 21.38 10.95 -5.37
CA LYS A 267 22.82 10.89 -5.04
C LYS A 267 23.16 11.53 -3.70
N ASN A 268 22.34 12.48 -3.25
CA ASN A 268 22.63 13.28 -2.06
C ASN A 268 21.49 13.30 -1.04
N LYS A 269 20.31 12.78 -1.37
CA LYS A 269 19.11 12.73 -0.53
C LYS A 269 18.34 11.42 -0.74
N TYR A 270 17.67 10.94 0.28
CA TYR A 270 16.76 9.80 0.13
C TYR A 270 15.46 10.24 -0.53
N PHE A 271 15.12 9.62 -1.65
CA PHE A 271 13.81 9.75 -2.28
C PHE A 271 13.01 8.49 -1.95
N ILE A 272 11.86 8.68 -1.33
CA ILE A 272 10.99 7.60 -0.85
C ILE A 272 9.62 7.80 -1.47
N THR A 273 9.09 6.77 -2.11
CA THR A 273 7.75 6.76 -2.69
C THR A 273 6.88 5.72 -2.00
N LEU A 274 5.56 5.77 -2.21
CA LEU A 274 4.66 4.74 -1.74
C LEU A 274 4.69 3.56 -2.72
N ASN A 275 4.60 2.32 -2.22
CA ASN A 275 4.85 1.11 -3.02
C ASN A 275 3.80 0.83 -4.10
N GLN A 276 2.59 1.36 -3.95
CA GLN A 276 1.51 1.21 -4.94
C GLN A 276 1.80 1.95 -6.25
N TRP A 277 2.87 2.70 -6.29
CA TRP A 277 3.27 3.56 -7.40
C TRP A 277 4.56 3.09 -8.07
N PHE A 278 4.92 1.82 -7.83
CA PHE A 278 6.01 1.22 -8.58
C PHE A 278 5.60 1.09 -10.05
N ASP A 279 6.33 1.78 -10.89
CA ASP A 279 6.21 1.77 -12.35
C ASP A 279 7.60 1.53 -12.93
N GLU A 280 7.71 0.64 -13.92
CA GLU A 280 9.01 0.34 -14.56
C GLU A 280 9.66 1.60 -15.15
N SER A 281 8.87 2.56 -15.60
CA SER A 281 9.34 3.84 -16.12
C SER A 281 10.06 4.73 -15.09
N LEU A 282 10.03 4.40 -13.80
CA LEU A 282 10.84 5.09 -12.77
C LEU A 282 12.29 4.60 -12.76
N ILE A 283 12.60 3.52 -13.47
CA ILE A 283 13.93 2.90 -13.53
C ILE A 283 14.71 3.41 -14.77
N GLU A 284 14.00 3.93 -15.76
CA GLU A 284 14.58 4.55 -16.96
C GLU A 284 15.10 5.98 -16.68
#